data_91811f9284b49c4669c2885edb557ec7
#
_entry.id   91811f9284b49c4669c2885edb557ec7
#
_cell.length_a   1.000
_cell.length_b   1.000
_cell.length_c   1.000
_cell.angle_alpha   90.00
_cell.angle_beta   90.00
_cell.angle_gamma   90.00
#
_symmetry.space_group_name_H-M   'P 1'
#
loop_
_entity.id
_entity.type
_entity.pdbx_description
1 polymer ?
#
loop_
_entity_poly.entity_id
_entity_poly.type
_entity_poly.pdbx_seq_one_letter_code
_entity_poly.pdbx_strand_id
1 'polypeptide(L)'
;MTKILKYLSVLALVLIGLTACSSKGGHQTSDVNHKEPVVTVTTSFLNDMVKQLAGDYVKRDLIIPAGEDPHLYVAKSSDLKKLQEADLVLYHGLHFEGKMVDALEAKGTAVTKGFSKKDIGTMDEDGEKVVDPHFWFDIDLYKKAVKETSKELKELVPDHRSDIAKNTKEYLAELDDL
;
A
#
# COMPACT_ATOMS: atom_id res chain seq x y z
N MET A 1 -32.89 46.73 54.60
CA MET A 1 -31.77 45.74 54.47
C MET A 1 -32.12 44.42 53.75
N THR A 2 -33.37 44.05 53.62
CA THR A 2 -33.79 42.77 53.04
C THR A 2 -33.82 42.71 51.47
N LYS A 3 -33.93 43.83 50.77
CA LYS A 3 -33.98 43.84 49.29
C LYS A 3 -32.60 43.75 48.67
N ILE A 4 -31.59 44.38 49.27
CA ILE A 4 -30.20 44.37 48.76
C ILE A 4 -29.59 42.96 48.91
N LEU A 5 -29.93 42.22 49.94
CA LEU A 5 -29.44 40.86 50.18
C LEU A 5 -29.99 39.84 49.15
N LYS A 6 -31.24 40.08 48.64
CA LYS A 6 -31.83 39.24 47.57
C LYS A 6 -31.16 39.45 46.21
N TYR A 7 -30.76 40.67 45.90
CA TYR A 7 -30.05 40.94 44.61
C TYR A 7 -28.60 40.45 44.63
N LEU A 8 -27.94 40.47 45.78
CA LEU A 8 -26.61 39.90 45.94
C LEU A 8 -26.61 38.35 45.81
N SER A 9 -27.65 37.66 46.26
CA SER A 9 -27.76 36.19 46.11
C SER A 9 -28.09 35.77 44.68
N VAL A 10 -28.86 36.57 43.93
CA VAL A 10 -29.16 36.32 42.52
C VAL A 10 -27.92 36.60 41.64
N LEU A 11 -27.15 37.68 41.97
CA LEU A 11 -25.92 37.99 41.25
C LEU A 11 -24.82 36.91 41.46
N ALA A 12 -24.73 36.34 42.69
CA ALA A 12 -23.80 35.26 42.98
C ALA A 12 -24.13 33.93 42.22
N LEU A 13 -25.43 33.64 42.00
CA LEU A 13 -25.89 32.50 41.24
C LEU A 13 -25.64 32.61 39.72
N VAL A 14 -25.64 33.84 39.19
CA VAL A 14 -25.35 34.10 37.76
C VAL A 14 -23.85 34.00 37.45
N LEU A 15 -22.98 34.29 38.42
CA LEU A 15 -21.53 34.24 38.25
C LEU A 15 -20.96 32.81 38.36
N ILE A 16 -21.69 31.84 38.92
CA ILE A 16 -21.27 30.41 39.00
C ILE A 16 -21.61 29.67 37.73
N GLY A 17 -22.49 30.18 36.88
CA GLY A 17 -22.90 29.54 35.61
C GLY A 17 -21.93 29.73 34.42
N LEU A 18 -20.87 30.55 34.54
CA LEU A 18 -19.99 30.92 33.43
C LEU A 18 -18.59 30.25 33.42
N THR A 19 -18.31 29.35 34.35
CA THR A 19 -16.99 28.67 34.42
C THR A 19 -17.01 27.18 34.03
N ALA A 20 -18.09 26.71 33.44
CA ALA A 20 -18.23 25.29 33.05
C ALA A 20 -18.28 25.11 31.53
N CYS A 21 -17.38 25.76 30.78
CA CYS A 21 -17.11 25.44 29.36
C CYS A 21 -15.64 25.71 29.02
N SER A 22 -14.73 25.08 29.78
CA SER A 22 -13.40 24.82 29.28
C SER A 22 -13.37 23.34 28.88
N SER A 23 -14.15 22.98 27.85
CA SER A 23 -13.95 21.75 27.13
C SER A 23 -12.60 21.85 26.44
N LYS A 24 -11.59 21.14 26.97
CA LYS A 24 -10.46 20.68 26.19
C LYS A 24 -11.02 20.29 24.83
N GLY A 25 -10.57 20.97 23.79
CA GLY A 25 -10.78 20.56 22.41
C GLY A 25 -10.18 19.16 22.24
N GLY A 26 -10.96 18.14 22.60
CA GLY A 26 -10.76 16.82 22.07
C GLY A 26 -10.99 17.01 20.57
N HIS A 27 -9.93 16.84 19.82
CA HIS A 27 -9.99 16.60 18.40
C HIS A 27 -10.86 15.35 18.28
N GLN A 28 -12.18 15.53 18.07
CA GLN A 28 -13.00 14.47 17.53
C GLN A 28 -12.50 14.29 16.10
N THR A 29 -11.47 13.45 15.97
CA THR A 29 -11.31 12.71 14.74
C THR A 29 -12.64 12.00 14.55
N SER A 30 -13.43 12.48 13.59
CA SER A 30 -14.50 11.69 13.04
C SER A 30 -13.83 10.39 12.60
N ASP A 31 -14.03 9.31 13.36
CA ASP A 31 -13.82 7.95 12.92
C ASP A 31 -14.78 7.70 11.75
N VAL A 32 -14.43 8.27 10.61
CA VAL A 32 -14.81 7.69 9.34
C VAL A 32 -14.08 6.36 9.35
N ASN A 33 -14.83 5.29 9.45
CA ASN A 33 -14.35 3.92 9.38
C ASN A 33 -13.73 3.71 7.97
N HIS A 34 -12.56 4.35 7.75
CA HIS A 34 -11.74 4.13 6.57
C HIS A 34 -11.17 2.72 6.73
N LYS A 35 -11.87 1.75 6.14
CA LYS A 35 -11.32 0.42 5.92
C LYS A 35 -9.98 0.63 5.19
N GLU A 36 -8.89 0.21 5.81
CA GLU A 36 -7.56 0.26 5.18
C GLU A 36 -7.62 -0.42 3.79
N PRO A 37 -7.15 0.24 2.73
CA PRO A 37 -7.13 -0.37 1.42
C PRO A 37 -6.28 -1.64 1.42
N VAL A 38 -6.75 -2.65 0.70
CA VAL A 38 -6.09 -3.96 0.60
C VAL A 38 -5.27 -4.02 -0.67
N VAL A 39 -3.96 -4.18 -0.51
CA VAL A 39 -3.02 -4.46 -1.60
C VAL A 39 -2.70 -5.95 -1.60
N THR A 40 -3.14 -6.65 -2.61
CA THR A 40 -2.79 -8.06 -2.82
C THR A 40 -1.58 -8.15 -3.74
N VAL A 41 -0.57 -8.88 -3.29
CA VAL A 41 0.69 -9.09 -4.02
C VAL A 41 0.93 -10.57 -4.28
N THR A 42 1.61 -10.88 -5.38
CA THR A 42 1.85 -12.28 -5.74
C THR A 42 2.94 -12.92 -4.89
N THR A 43 4.04 -12.22 -4.58
CA THR A 43 5.22 -12.80 -3.95
C THR A 43 5.69 -12.05 -2.71
N SER A 44 6.55 -12.68 -1.92
CA SER A 44 7.20 -12.05 -0.77
C SER A 44 8.08 -10.85 -1.15
N PHE A 45 8.68 -10.85 -2.34
CA PHE A 45 9.45 -9.70 -2.86
C PHE A 45 8.57 -8.46 -2.99
N LEU A 46 7.41 -8.60 -3.63
CA LEU A 46 6.46 -7.49 -3.77
C LEU A 46 5.84 -7.10 -2.44
N ASN A 47 5.60 -8.07 -1.55
CA ASN A 47 5.10 -7.77 -0.21
C ASN A 47 6.08 -6.90 0.59
N ASP A 48 7.38 -7.19 0.51
CA ASP A 48 8.40 -6.36 1.13
C ASP A 48 8.48 -4.98 0.48
N MET A 49 8.50 -4.91 -0.86
CA MET A 49 8.49 -3.65 -1.59
C MET A 49 7.32 -2.75 -1.17
N VAL A 50 6.08 -3.27 -1.12
CA VAL A 50 4.91 -2.51 -0.68
C VAL A 50 5.05 -2.08 0.77
N LYS A 51 5.61 -2.93 1.64
CA LYS A 51 5.87 -2.60 3.04
C LYS A 51 6.84 -1.42 3.17
N GLN A 52 7.94 -1.42 2.43
CA GLN A 52 8.93 -0.33 2.44
C GLN A 52 8.32 0.99 1.96
N LEU A 53 7.44 0.95 0.95
CA LEU A 53 6.88 2.15 0.35
C LEU A 53 5.67 2.72 1.11
N ALA A 54 4.73 1.85 1.52
CA ALA A 54 3.45 2.28 2.09
C ALA A 54 3.29 1.97 3.58
N GLY A 55 4.17 1.14 4.18
CA GLY A 55 4.08 0.80 5.61
C GLY A 55 2.69 0.29 6.00
N ASP A 56 2.10 0.93 7.00
CA ASP A 56 0.80 0.59 7.56
C ASP A 56 -0.36 1.40 6.95
N TYR A 57 -0.12 2.14 5.87
CA TYR A 57 -1.19 2.84 5.14
C TYR A 57 -2.07 1.91 4.31
N VAL A 58 -1.65 0.66 4.14
CA VAL A 58 -2.37 -0.37 3.39
C VAL A 58 -2.25 -1.73 4.10
N LYS A 59 -3.33 -2.49 4.09
CA LYS A 59 -3.27 -3.91 4.42
C LYS A 59 -2.65 -4.68 3.25
N ARG A 60 -1.76 -5.62 3.53
CA ARG A 60 -1.11 -6.46 2.51
C ARG A 60 -1.59 -7.90 2.60
N ASP A 61 -2.02 -8.44 1.48
CA ASP A 61 -2.36 -9.86 1.33
C ASP A 61 -1.39 -10.52 0.34
N LEU A 62 -0.81 -11.65 0.73
CA LEU A 62 0.14 -12.42 -0.08
C LEU A 62 -0.57 -13.63 -0.69
N ILE A 63 -0.31 -13.89 -1.99
CA ILE A 63 -0.85 -15.05 -2.73
C ILE A 63 0.08 -16.25 -2.61
N ILE A 64 1.31 -16.13 -3.08
CA ILE A 64 2.29 -17.22 -3.19
C ILE A 64 3.16 -17.20 -1.95
N PRO A 65 3.05 -18.19 -1.05
CA PRO A 65 3.86 -18.22 0.16
C PRO A 65 5.36 -18.36 -0.17
N ALA A 66 6.20 -17.92 0.76
CA ALA A 66 7.64 -18.14 0.64
C ALA A 66 7.95 -19.63 0.55
N GLY A 67 8.83 -19.99 -0.40
CA GLY A 67 9.23 -21.37 -0.66
C GLY A 67 8.41 -22.10 -1.74
N GLU A 68 7.31 -21.50 -2.20
CA GLU A 68 6.59 -21.99 -3.38
C GLU A 68 7.20 -21.41 -4.66
N ASP A 69 7.20 -22.18 -5.73
CA ASP A 69 7.67 -21.75 -7.05
C ASP A 69 6.58 -20.96 -7.79
N PRO A 70 6.78 -19.66 -8.08
CA PRO A 70 5.77 -18.84 -8.74
C PRO A 70 5.42 -19.32 -10.17
N HIS A 71 6.36 -19.91 -10.90
CA HIS A 71 6.13 -20.42 -12.26
C HIS A 71 5.15 -21.61 -12.27
N LEU A 72 5.17 -22.40 -11.20
CA LEU A 72 4.39 -23.63 -11.09
C LEU A 72 3.17 -23.48 -10.19
N TYR A 73 3.05 -22.36 -9.47
CA TYR A 73 1.99 -22.15 -8.49
C TYR A 73 0.60 -22.19 -9.13
N VAL A 74 -0.29 -22.98 -8.53
CA VAL A 74 -1.68 -23.07 -8.92
C VAL A 74 -2.55 -22.36 -7.88
N ALA A 75 -3.26 -21.32 -8.30
CA ALA A 75 -4.13 -20.56 -7.42
C ALA A 75 -5.19 -21.44 -6.76
N LYS A 76 -5.34 -21.27 -5.44
CA LYS A 76 -6.41 -21.86 -4.64
C LYS A 76 -7.65 -20.95 -4.68
N SER A 77 -8.81 -21.48 -4.33
CA SER A 77 -10.04 -20.65 -4.24
C SER A 77 -9.90 -19.48 -3.28
N SER A 78 -9.10 -19.64 -2.21
CA SER A 78 -8.77 -18.55 -1.27
C SER A 78 -7.98 -17.42 -1.93
N ASP A 79 -7.11 -17.74 -2.88
CA ASP A 79 -6.27 -16.76 -3.57
C ASP A 79 -7.11 -15.95 -4.57
N LEU A 80 -7.99 -16.63 -5.30
CA LEU A 80 -8.97 -15.97 -6.17
C LEU A 80 -9.86 -15.00 -5.38
N LYS A 81 -10.26 -15.39 -4.15
CA LYS A 81 -11.00 -14.50 -3.27
C LYS A 81 -10.17 -13.27 -2.88
N LYS A 82 -8.89 -13.42 -2.49
CA LYS A 82 -8.00 -12.29 -2.20
C LYS A 82 -7.88 -11.35 -3.40
N LEU A 83 -7.73 -11.90 -4.62
CA LEU A 83 -7.69 -11.09 -5.84
C LEU A 83 -8.98 -10.29 -6.03
N GLN A 84 -10.15 -10.89 -5.77
CA GLN A 84 -11.44 -10.23 -5.90
C GLN A 84 -11.65 -9.11 -4.88
N GLU A 85 -11.21 -9.31 -3.64
CA GLU A 85 -11.39 -8.38 -2.52
C GLU A 85 -10.33 -7.27 -2.47
N ALA A 86 -9.27 -7.37 -3.28
CA ALA A 86 -8.20 -6.38 -3.33
C ALA A 86 -8.66 -5.05 -3.95
N ASP A 87 -8.23 -3.95 -3.35
CA ASP A 87 -8.33 -2.60 -3.92
C ASP A 87 -7.23 -2.35 -4.96
N LEU A 88 -6.07 -3.01 -4.80
CA LEU A 88 -4.96 -3.03 -5.76
C LEU A 88 -4.33 -4.42 -5.79
N VAL A 89 -4.07 -4.94 -6.99
CA VAL A 89 -3.31 -6.18 -7.19
C VAL A 89 -2.00 -5.84 -7.89
N LEU A 90 -0.86 -6.25 -7.31
CA LEU A 90 0.47 -6.09 -7.90
C LEU A 90 1.10 -7.46 -8.14
N TYR A 91 1.64 -7.64 -9.34
CA TYR A 91 2.33 -8.87 -9.73
C TYR A 91 3.59 -8.54 -10.54
N HIS A 92 4.51 -9.51 -10.68
CA HIS A 92 5.78 -9.29 -11.38
C HIS A 92 5.55 -8.95 -12.85
N GLY A 93 4.74 -9.74 -13.53
CA GLY A 93 4.61 -9.70 -14.98
C GLY A 93 5.70 -10.54 -15.69
N LEU A 94 5.86 -10.34 -17.00
CA LEU A 94 6.82 -11.11 -17.82
C LEU A 94 6.60 -12.62 -17.72
N HIS A 95 5.37 -13.05 -17.51
CA HIS A 95 4.96 -14.46 -17.33
C HIS A 95 5.55 -15.15 -16.08
N PHE A 96 6.11 -14.41 -15.13
CA PHE A 96 6.71 -14.96 -13.91
C PHE A 96 5.72 -15.82 -13.10
N GLU A 97 4.47 -15.39 -13.01
CA GLU A 97 3.42 -16.09 -12.25
C GLU A 97 2.75 -17.22 -13.02
N GLY A 98 3.36 -17.67 -14.10
CA GLY A 98 3.00 -18.90 -14.84
C GLY A 98 1.49 -19.07 -15.05
N LYS A 99 0.89 -20.02 -14.36
CA LYS A 99 -0.53 -20.38 -14.51
C LYS A 99 -1.53 -19.33 -14.00
N MET A 100 -1.06 -18.28 -13.29
CA MET A 100 -1.92 -17.22 -12.78
C MET A 100 -2.00 -16.00 -13.69
N VAL A 101 -1.21 -15.94 -14.76
CA VAL A 101 -1.07 -14.75 -15.63
C VAL A 101 -2.42 -14.21 -16.07
N ASP A 102 -3.31 -15.04 -16.62
CA ASP A 102 -4.62 -14.58 -17.12
C ASP A 102 -5.48 -13.92 -16.04
N ALA A 103 -5.48 -14.49 -14.83
CA ALA A 103 -6.25 -13.94 -13.70
C ALA A 103 -5.64 -12.62 -13.19
N LEU A 104 -4.32 -12.49 -13.23
CA LEU A 104 -3.60 -11.32 -12.80
C LEU A 104 -3.72 -10.17 -13.82
N GLU A 105 -3.59 -10.46 -15.10
CA GLU A 105 -3.77 -9.47 -16.18
C GLU A 105 -5.18 -8.88 -16.21
N ALA A 106 -6.18 -9.68 -15.86
CA ALA A 106 -7.57 -9.22 -15.82
C ALA A 106 -7.85 -8.17 -14.74
N LYS A 107 -7.04 -8.09 -13.67
CA LYS A 107 -7.35 -7.24 -12.52
C LYS A 107 -6.14 -6.46 -11.96
N GLY A 108 -4.93 -6.90 -12.21
CA GLY A 108 -3.72 -6.39 -11.57
C GLY A 108 -2.91 -5.46 -12.44
N THR A 109 -1.90 -4.87 -11.81
CA THR A 109 -0.85 -4.11 -12.47
C THR A 109 0.48 -4.85 -12.33
N ALA A 110 1.11 -5.17 -13.46
CA ALA A 110 2.47 -5.68 -13.48
C ALA A 110 3.45 -4.58 -13.06
N VAL A 111 4.32 -4.83 -12.09
CA VAL A 111 5.35 -3.87 -11.68
C VAL A 111 6.39 -3.62 -12.78
N THR A 112 6.45 -4.51 -13.77
CA THR A 112 7.30 -4.41 -14.98
C THR A 112 6.64 -3.68 -16.14
N LYS A 113 5.42 -3.15 -15.97
CA LYS A 113 4.64 -2.45 -17.01
C LYS A 113 5.42 -1.30 -17.68
N GLY A 114 6.28 -0.62 -16.94
CA GLY A 114 7.09 0.48 -17.43
C GLY A 114 8.41 0.06 -18.11
N PHE A 115 8.72 -1.22 -18.22
CA PHE A 115 9.95 -1.71 -18.82
C PHE A 115 9.93 -1.54 -20.35
N SER A 116 11.02 -1.08 -20.92
CA SER A 116 11.16 -1.06 -22.38
C SER A 116 11.59 -2.45 -22.88
N LYS A 117 11.21 -2.81 -24.10
CA LYS A 117 11.57 -4.11 -24.69
C LYS A 117 13.08 -4.38 -24.73
N LYS A 118 13.91 -3.35 -24.77
CA LYS A 118 15.38 -3.45 -24.76
C LYS A 118 15.96 -3.70 -23.36
N ASP A 119 15.18 -3.42 -22.33
CA ASP A 119 15.59 -3.63 -20.93
C ASP A 119 15.29 -5.07 -20.49
N ILE A 120 14.41 -5.76 -21.20
CA ILE A 120 13.96 -7.11 -20.86
C ILE A 120 14.94 -8.12 -21.45
N GLY A 121 15.59 -8.90 -20.57
CA GLY A 121 16.48 -9.98 -20.97
C GLY A 121 15.76 -11.19 -21.57
N THR A 122 16.53 -12.10 -22.12
CA THR A 122 16.05 -13.43 -22.56
C THR A 122 16.90 -14.52 -21.95
N MET A 123 16.26 -15.64 -21.60
CA MET A 123 16.91 -16.85 -21.11
C MET A 123 16.63 -18.02 -22.07
N ASP A 124 17.42 -19.07 -21.97
CA ASP A 124 17.18 -20.30 -22.71
C ASP A 124 16.35 -21.23 -21.82
N GLU A 125 15.23 -21.69 -22.34
CA GLU A 125 14.36 -22.68 -21.69
C GLU A 125 14.07 -23.78 -22.72
N ASP A 126 14.58 -24.96 -22.45
CA ASP A 126 14.45 -26.15 -23.31
C ASP A 126 14.90 -25.94 -24.79
N GLY A 127 15.88 -25.04 -25.01
CA GLY A 127 16.43 -24.72 -26.34
C GLY A 127 15.66 -23.59 -27.05
N GLU A 128 14.68 -22.99 -26.41
CA GLU A 128 13.96 -21.80 -26.91
C GLU A 128 14.36 -20.54 -26.14
N LYS A 129 14.44 -19.41 -26.83
CA LYS A 129 14.66 -18.11 -26.18
C LYS A 129 13.33 -17.57 -25.71
N VAL A 130 13.19 -17.48 -24.37
CA VAL A 130 12.04 -16.89 -23.70
C VAL A 130 12.42 -15.61 -22.98
N VAL A 131 11.45 -14.81 -22.60
CA VAL A 131 11.67 -13.61 -21.78
C VAL A 131 12.20 -14.05 -20.41
N ASP A 132 13.26 -13.38 -19.94
CA ASP A 132 13.76 -13.56 -18.57
C ASP A 132 12.94 -12.70 -17.60
N PRO A 133 12.13 -13.27 -16.72
CA PRO A 133 11.31 -12.53 -15.77
C PRO A 133 12.06 -12.09 -14.50
N HIS A 134 13.33 -12.52 -14.32
CA HIS A 134 14.08 -12.37 -13.07
C HIS A 134 14.74 -10.98 -12.94
N PHE A 135 13.97 -9.93 -13.18
CA PHE A 135 14.44 -8.53 -13.23
C PHE A 135 15.05 -8.02 -11.91
N TRP A 136 14.76 -8.64 -10.79
CA TRP A 136 15.26 -8.19 -9.47
C TRP A 136 16.76 -8.46 -9.27
N PHE A 137 17.40 -9.23 -10.13
CA PHE A 137 18.86 -9.34 -10.17
C PHE A 137 19.55 -8.15 -10.84
N ASP A 138 18.80 -7.30 -11.55
CA ASP A 138 19.26 -6.05 -12.12
C ASP A 138 18.69 -4.89 -11.27
N ILE A 139 19.58 -4.19 -10.57
CA ILE A 139 19.20 -3.10 -9.66
C ILE A 139 18.47 -1.97 -10.39
N ASP A 140 18.86 -1.65 -11.62
CA ASP A 140 18.19 -0.60 -12.39
C ASP A 140 16.77 -1.00 -12.80
N LEU A 141 16.56 -2.25 -13.14
CA LEU A 141 15.21 -2.80 -13.40
C LEU A 141 14.39 -2.86 -12.13
N TYR A 142 14.98 -3.30 -11.02
CA TYR A 142 14.31 -3.32 -9.72
C TYR A 142 13.85 -1.92 -9.31
N LYS A 143 14.71 -0.90 -9.47
CA LYS A 143 14.35 0.50 -9.20
C LYS A 143 13.22 1.02 -10.11
N LYS A 144 13.10 0.53 -11.35
CA LYS A 144 11.95 0.83 -12.21
C LYS A 144 10.67 0.22 -11.65
N ALA A 145 10.71 -1.05 -11.19
CA ALA A 145 9.58 -1.71 -10.55
C ALA A 145 9.15 -1.00 -9.25
N VAL A 146 10.10 -0.56 -8.43
CA VAL A 146 9.84 0.27 -7.23
C VAL A 146 9.10 1.56 -7.59
N LYS A 147 9.49 2.24 -8.66
CA LYS A 147 8.84 3.47 -9.12
C LYS A 147 7.42 3.23 -9.61
N GLU A 148 7.17 2.14 -10.35
CA GLU A 148 5.82 1.78 -10.79
C GLU A 148 4.94 1.41 -9.59
N THR A 149 5.43 0.58 -8.66
CA THR A 149 4.74 0.25 -7.41
C THR A 149 4.37 1.51 -6.61
N SER A 150 5.34 2.43 -6.46
CA SER A 150 5.11 3.71 -5.77
C SER A 150 4.02 4.55 -6.44
N LYS A 151 3.94 4.55 -7.76
CA LYS A 151 2.91 5.27 -8.51
C LYS A 151 1.53 4.71 -8.19
N GLU A 152 1.34 3.41 -8.30
CA GLU A 152 0.07 2.73 -8.00
C GLU A 152 -0.37 2.96 -6.54
N LEU A 153 0.56 2.86 -5.58
CA LEU A 153 0.28 3.12 -4.17
C LEU A 153 -0.14 4.58 -3.90
N LYS A 154 0.49 5.56 -4.57
CA LYS A 154 0.12 6.98 -4.44
C LYS A 154 -1.25 7.29 -5.05
N GLU A 155 -1.72 6.52 -6.01
CA GLU A 155 -3.06 6.62 -6.56
C GLU A 155 -4.09 5.97 -5.63
N LEU A 156 -3.74 4.84 -4.99
CA LEU A 156 -4.59 4.13 -4.05
C LEU A 156 -4.83 4.91 -2.75
N VAL A 157 -3.78 5.50 -2.18
CA VAL A 157 -3.84 6.24 -0.91
C VAL A 157 -3.35 7.69 -1.08
N PRO A 158 -4.14 8.56 -1.75
CA PRO A 158 -3.71 9.90 -2.13
C PRO A 158 -3.37 10.80 -0.93
N ASP A 159 -3.97 10.57 0.24
CA ASP A 159 -3.71 11.31 1.48
C ASP A 159 -2.29 11.05 2.01
N HIS A 160 -1.69 9.91 1.67
CA HIS A 160 -0.33 9.51 2.07
C HIS A 160 0.70 9.63 0.93
N ARG A 161 0.35 10.34 -0.14
CA ARG A 161 1.21 10.49 -1.34
C ARG A 161 2.59 11.05 -1.03
N SER A 162 2.68 12.02 -0.11
CA SER A 162 3.95 12.63 0.30
C SER A 162 4.85 11.65 1.04
N ASP A 163 4.27 10.86 1.93
CA ASP A 163 5.01 9.88 2.73
C ASP A 163 5.52 8.75 1.84
N ILE A 164 4.67 8.23 0.95
CA ILE A 164 5.06 7.22 -0.04
C ILE A 164 6.17 7.76 -0.96
N ALA A 165 6.11 9.03 -1.38
CA ALA A 165 7.16 9.62 -2.20
C ALA A 165 8.48 9.74 -1.45
N LYS A 166 8.44 10.09 -0.15
CA LYS A 166 9.61 10.12 0.72
C LYS A 166 10.21 8.72 0.89
N ASN A 167 9.39 7.74 1.29
CA ASN A 167 9.83 6.36 1.47
C ASN A 167 10.43 5.78 0.17
N THR A 168 9.80 6.09 -0.98
CA THR A 168 10.32 5.69 -2.29
C THR A 168 11.71 6.25 -2.54
N LYS A 169 11.92 7.53 -2.23
CA LYS A 169 13.24 8.17 -2.42
C LYS A 169 14.30 7.54 -1.53
N GLU A 170 13.95 7.27 -0.27
CA GLU A 170 14.85 6.64 0.70
C GLU A 170 15.21 5.22 0.24
N TYR A 171 14.22 4.41 -0.13
CA TYR A 171 14.44 3.05 -0.60
C TYR A 171 15.26 2.98 -1.91
N LEU A 172 15.01 3.91 -2.85
CA LEU A 172 15.83 4.02 -4.07
C LEU A 172 17.29 4.40 -3.77
N ALA A 173 17.53 5.23 -2.75
CA ALA A 173 18.90 5.57 -2.34
C ALA A 173 19.62 4.37 -1.69
N GLU A 174 18.93 3.58 -0.88
CA GLU A 174 19.48 2.33 -0.33
C GLU A 174 19.87 1.33 -1.45
N LEU A 175 19.06 1.26 -2.52
CA LEU A 175 19.36 0.43 -3.68
C LEU A 175 20.53 0.97 -4.54
N ASP A 176 20.82 2.27 -4.46
CA ASP A 176 22.01 2.87 -5.12
C ASP A 176 23.31 2.50 -4.41
N ASP A 177 23.24 2.10 -3.14
CA ASP A 177 24.40 1.74 -2.31
C ASP A 177 24.78 0.24 -2.42
N LEU A 178 24.00 -0.56 -3.19
CA LEU A 178 24.25 -1.99 -3.44
C LEU A 178 25.14 -2.21 -4.68
#